data_f847d7e88466896b862201f8eecfb6c0
#
_entry.id   f847d7e88466896b862201f8eecfb6c0
#
_cell.length_a   1.000
_cell.length_b   1.000
_cell.length_c   1.000
_cell.angle_alpha   90.00
_cell.angle_beta   90.00
_cell.angle_gamma   90.00
#
_symmetry.space_group_name_H-M   'P 1'
#
loop_
_entity.id
_entity.type
_entity.pdbx_description
1 polymer ?
#
loop_
_entity_poly.entity_id
_entity_poly.type
_entity_poly.pdbx_seq_one_letter_code
_entity_poly.pdbx_strand_id
1 'polypeptide(L)'
;MIEKLYKNFYGHSTGIEFDGKIWDDRHGGPFDRGSADSYYRRGIDPHFYIGSTYQSPRVEEDGMTNEELEAYQAGYRYNESEGHYKEW
;
A
#
# COMPACT_ATOMS: atom_id res chain seq x y z
N MET A 1 15.58 -7.23 12.16
CA MET A 1 14.38 -6.50 11.80
C MET A 1 14.33 -6.26 10.33
N ILE A 2 13.27 -6.69 9.73
CA ILE A 2 13.12 -6.59 8.28
C ILE A 2 13.16 -5.14 7.80
N GLU A 3 12.45 -4.26 8.46
CA GLU A 3 12.38 -2.88 7.99
C GLU A 3 13.74 -2.18 8.01
N LYS A 4 14.69 -2.69 8.77
CA LYS A 4 16.03 -2.10 8.74
C LYS A 4 16.69 -2.27 7.39
N LEU A 5 16.34 -3.33 6.68
CA LEU A 5 16.93 -3.62 5.37
C LEU A 5 16.40 -2.69 4.30
N TYR A 6 15.26 -2.08 4.56
CA TYR A 6 14.56 -1.30 3.55
C TYR A 6 14.39 0.16 3.92
N LYS A 7 15.16 0.63 4.89
CA LYS A 7 15.19 2.04 5.20
C LYS A 7 16.25 2.71 4.35
N ASN A 8 15.89 3.87 3.84
CA ASN A 8 16.86 4.62 3.06
C ASN A 8 17.82 5.33 4.02
N PHE A 9 18.73 6.09 3.44
CA PHE A 9 19.77 6.77 4.19
C PHE A 9 19.20 7.70 5.26
N TYR A 10 17.99 8.21 5.06
CA TYR A 10 17.35 9.15 5.98
C TYR A 10 16.43 8.47 6.97
N GLY A 11 16.42 7.17 7.00
CA GLY A 11 15.60 6.44 7.95
C GLY A 11 14.17 6.20 7.50
N HIS A 12 13.83 6.59 6.28
CA HIS A 12 12.49 6.32 5.75
C HIS A 12 12.40 4.88 5.25
N SER A 13 11.25 4.28 5.44
CA SER A 13 11.00 2.96 4.89
C SER A 13 10.94 3.04 3.37
N THR A 14 11.63 2.13 2.69
CA THR A 14 11.56 2.06 1.22
C THR A 14 10.73 0.88 0.77
N GLY A 15 10.24 0.06 1.69
CA GLY A 15 9.40 -1.06 1.35
C GLY A 15 9.04 -1.89 2.55
N ILE A 16 8.08 -2.76 2.35
CA ILE A 16 7.60 -3.70 3.37
C ILE A 16 7.72 -5.10 2.79
N GLU A 17 8.32 -6.01 3.55
CA GLU A 17 8.34 -7.40 3.14
C GLU A 17 7.05 -8.07 3.57
N PHE A 18 6.34 -8.65 2.61
CA PHE A 18 5.10 -9.35 2.87
C PHE A 18 4.91 -10.41 1.79
N ASP A 19 4.54 -11.61 2.22
CA ASP A 19 4.20 -12.70 1.30
C ASP A 19 5.37 -13.02 0.37
N GLY A 20 6.60 -13.02 0.93
CA GLY A 20 7.81 -13.41 0.21
C GLY A 20 8.33 -12.37 -0.77
N LYS A 21 7.83 -11.16 -0.72
CA LYS A 21 8.22 -10.12 -1.66
C LYS A 21 8.29 -8.78 -0.95
N ILE A 22 9.13 -7.88 -1.48
CA ILE A 22 9.24 -6.53 -0.96
C ILE A 22 8.36 -5.62 -1.80
N TRP A 23 7.49 -4.88 -1.12
CA TRP A 23 6.52 -3.99 -1.76
C TRP A 23 6.88 -2.56 -1.48
N ASP A 24 6.75 -1.70 -2.48
CA ASP A 24 6.91 -0.26 -2.32
C ASP A 24 5.71 0.26 -1.53
N ASP A 25 5.96 0.76 -0.32
CA ASP A 25 4.90 1.22 0.57
C ASP A 25 4.78 2.75 0.59
N ARG A 26 5.19 3.43 -0.49
CA ARG A 26 5.13 4.87 -0.52
C ARG A 26 3.70 5.37 -0.31
N HIS A 27 3.60 6.53 0.35
CA HIS A 27 2.30 7.15 0.60
C HIS A 27 1.62 7.46 -0.74
N GLY A 28 0.37 7.03 -0.88
CA GLY A 28 -0.39 7.22 -2.11
C GLY A 28 -0.22 6.12 -3.13
N GLY A 29 0.79 5.26 -2.98
CA GLY A 29 1.02 4.16 -3.91
C GLY A 29 0.02 3.02 -3.72
N PRO A 30 0.07 2.02 -4.62
CA PRO A 30 -0.94 0.95 -4.57
C PRO A 30 -0.94 0.17 -3.26
N PHE A 31 0.22 -0.19 -2.73
CA PHE A 31 0.28 -0.93 -1.47
C PHE A 31 -0.32 -0.10 -0.34
N ASP A 32 0.04 1.16 -0.26
CA ASP A 32 -0.47 2.08 0.76
C ASP A 32 -2.00 2.20 0.67
N ARG A 33 -2.53 2.33 -0.54
CA ARG A 33 -3.98 2.50 -0.69
C ARG A 33 -4.75 1.22 -0.38
N GLY A 34 -4.17 0.07 -0.71
CA GLY A 34 -4.78 -1.20 -0.32
C GLY A 34 -4.85 -1.34 1.20
N SER A 35 -3.74 -1.04 1.85
CA SER A 35 -3.67 -1.08 3.31
C SER A 35 -4.67 -0.10 3.93
N ALA A 36 -4.80 1.11 3.37
CA ALA A 36 -5.71 2.11 3.88
C ALA A 36 -7.18 1.67 3.72
N ASP A 37 -7.52 1.08 2.58
CA ASP A 37 -8.88 0.62 2.37
C ASP A 37 -9.27 -0.47 3.37
N SER A 38 -8.35 -1.37 3.69
CA SER A 38 -8.58 -2.35 4.74
C SER A 38 -8.71 -1.67 6.10
N TYR A 39 -7.80 -0.74 6.39
CA TYR A 39 -7.80 -0.04 7.69
C TYR A 39 -9.12 0.68 7.93
N TYR A 40 -9.66 1.35 6.91
CA TYR A 40 -10.91 2.08 7.02
C TYR A 40 -12.14 1.23 6.72
N ARG A 41 -11.93 -0.04 6.45
CA ARG A 41 -13.01 -1.00 6.17
C ARG A 41 -13.88 -0.58 4.99
N ARG A 42 -13.23 -0.01 3.96
CA ARG A 42 -13.94 0.44 2.76
C ARG A 42 -14.22 -0.66 1.76
N GLY A 43 -13.57 -1.82 1.93
CA GLY A 43 -13.65 -2.89 0.95
C GLY A 43 -12.62 -2.69 -0.15
N ILE A 44 -12.52 -3.65 -1.03
CA ILE A 44 -11.53 -3.67 -2.10
C ILE A 44 -11.97 -2.72 -3.21
N ASP A 45 -11.09 -1.75 -3.51
CA ASP A 45 -11.34 -0.77 -4.56
C ASP A 45 -9.99 -0.37 -5.15
N PRO A 46 -9.42 -1.19 -6.05
CA PRO A 46 -8.06 -0.97 -6.53
C PRO A 46 -7.88 0.41 -7.15
N HIS A 47 -6.90 1.13 -6.64
CA HIS A 47 -6.52 2.45 -7.12
C HIS A 47 -5.19 2.84 -6.50
N PHE A 48 -4.60 3.90 -7.01
CA PHE A 48 -3.48 4.55 -6.34
C PHE A 48 -3.39 5.99 -6.83
N TYR A 49 -2.52 6.76 -6.19
CA TYR A 49 -2.27 8.15 -6.57
C TYR A 49 -0.86 8.26 -7.12
N ILE A 50 -0.71 9.01 -8.22
CA ILE A 50 0.60 9.18 -8.84
C ILE A 50 1.57 9.85 -7.89
N GLY A 51 1.06 10.77 -7.08
CA GLY A 51 1.84 11.44 -6.03
C GLY A 51 1.17 11.28 -4.69
N SER A 52 1.01 12.37 -3.98
CA SER A 52 0.39 12.35 -2.65
C SER A 52 -1.09 12.02 -2.74
N THR A 53 -1.56 11.29 -1.74
CA THR A 53 -2.97 10.92 -1.64
C THR A 53 -3.84 12.17 -1.64
N TYR A 54 -4.88 12.14 -2.48
CA TYR A 54 -5.87 13.21 -2.63
C TYR A 54 -5.30 14.51 -3.17
N GLN A 55 -4.00 14.58 -3.46
CA GLN A 55 -3.37 15.80 -3.97
C GLN A 55 -2.73 15.58 -5.33
N SER A 56 -2.99 14.46 -5.94
CA SER A 56 -2.46 14.14 -7.26
C SER A 56 -3.50 13.29 -8.00
N PRO A 57 -3.33 13.07 -9.30
CA PRO A 57 -4.30 12.27 -10.05
C PRO A 57 -4.44 10.87 -9.47
N ARG A 58 -5.68 10.42 -9.39
CA ARG A 58 -6.02 9.07 -8.98
C ARG A 58 -6.03 8.17 -10.21
N VAL A 59 -5.44 7.00 -10.08
CA VAL A 59 -5.45 5.98 -11.13
C VAL A 59 -6.41 4.88 -10.68
N GLU A 60 -7.41 4.61 -11.51
CA GLU A 60 -8.41 3.58 -11.21
C GLU A 60 -7.92 2.23 -11.71
N GLU A 61 -8.66 1.19 -11.34
CA GLU A 61 -8.26 -0.18 -11.62
C GLU A 61 -7.92 -0.43 -13.09
N ASP A 62 -8.70 0.12 -13.99
CA ASP A 62 -8.50 -0.10 -15.43
C ASP A 62 -7.25 0.60 -15.97
N GLY A 63 -6.66 1.50 -15.20
CA GLY A 63 -5.40 2.14 -15.55
C GLY A 63 -4.21 1.55 -14.81
N MET A 64 -4.39 0.49 -14.03
CA MET A 64 -3.31 -0.09 -13.23
C MET A 64 -2.66 -1.25 -13.97
N THR A 65 -1.33 -1.35 -13.83
CA THR A 65 -0.62 -2.53 -14.32
C THR A 65 -0.91 -3.72 -13.42
N ASN A 66 -0.55 -4.92 -13.88
CA ASN A 66 -0.70 -6.11 -13.07
C ASN A 66 0.10 -6.00 -11.77
N GLU A 67 1.29 -5.43 -11.84
CA GLU A 67 2.13 -5.25 -10.65
C GLU A 67 1.47 -4.30 -9.66
N GLU A 68 0.85 -3.24 -10.17
CA GLU A 68 0.17 -2.28 -9.29
C GLU A 68 -1.06 -2.91 -8.64
N LEU A 69 -1.81 -3.72 -9.40
CA LEU A 69 -2.94 -4.44 -8.85
C LEU A 69 -2.50 -5.41 -7.77
N GLU A 70 -1.41 -6.14 -8.02
CA GLU A 70 -0.86 -7.04 -7.01
C GLU A 70 -0.43 -6.29 -5.76
N ALA A 71 0.20 -5.13 -5.94
CA ALA A 71 0.65 -4.33 -4.81
C ALA A 71 -0.53 -3.85 -3.97
N TYR A 72 -1.60 -3.40 -4.62
CA TYR A 72 -2.79 -3.00 -3.91
C TYR A 72 -3.36 -4.16 -3.09
N GLN A 73 -3.50 -5.32 -3.72
CA GLN A 73 -4.04 -6.50 -3.05
C GLN A 73 -3.15 -6.93 -1.90
N ALA A 74 -1.83 -6.86 -2.10
CA ALA A 74 -0.89 -7.21 -1.04
C ALA A 74 -1.02 -6.26 0.14
N GLY A 75 -1.17 -4.97 -0.11
CA GLY A 75 -1.37 -4.00 0.96
C GLY A 75 -2.65 -4.26 1.74
N TYR A 76 -3.71 -4.58 1.02
CA TYR A 76 -4.98 -4.91 1.67
C TYR A 76 -4.81 -6.14 2.57
N ARG A 77 -4.20 -7.21 2.03
CA ARG A 77 -3.98 -8.44 2.81
C ARG A 77 -3.02 -8.22 3.97
N TYR A 78 -2.01 -7.38 3.75
CA TYR A 78 -1.05 -7.05 4.81
C TYR A 78 -1.77 -6.44 6.01
N ASN A 79 -2.63 -5.46 5.77
CA ASN A 79 -3.36 -4.83 6.86
C ASN A 79 -4.36 -5.80 7.49
N GLU A 80 -4.98 -6.67 6.68
CA GLU A 80 -5.89 -7.68 7.21
C GLU A 80 -5.14 -8.62 8.16
N SER A 81 -3.92 -9.03 7.79
CA SER A 81 -3.14 -9.93 8.62
C SER A 81 -2.65 -9.26 9.89
N GLU A 82 -2.39 -7.94 9.83
CA GLU A 82 -1.98 -7.17 11.01
C GLU A 82 -3.14 -6.82 11.91
N GLY A 83 -4.35 -6.87 11.38
CA GLY A 83 -5.53 -6.61 12.17
C GLY A 83 -5.72 -5.17 12.61
N HIS A 84 -5.15 -4.23 11.88
CA HIS A 84 -5.25 -2.82 12.23
C HIS A 84 -6.46 -2.21 11.53
N TYR A 85 -7.44 -1.77 12.31
CA TYR A 85 -8.65 -1.19 11.77
C TYR A 85 -8.99 0.10 12.47
N LYS A 86 -9.59 1.00 11.72
CA LYS A 86 -10.09 2.25 12.27
C LYS A 86 -11.19 1.95 13.28
N GLU A 87 -11.10 2.58 14.43
CA GLU A 87 -12.18 2.50 15.43
C GLU A 87 -13.10 3.68 15.22
N TRP A 88 -14.38 3.36 15.13
CA TRP A 88 -15.42 4.37 14.89
C TRP A 88 -16.06 4.85 16.18
#